data_8ecbe870a6ea70d0effb5eab31cdb83c
#
_entry.id   8ecbe870a6ea70d0effb5eab31cdb83c
#
_cell.length_a   1.000
_cell.length_b   1.000
_cell.length_c   1.000
_cell.angle_alpha   90.00
_cell.angle_beta   90.00
_cell.angle_gamma   90.00
#
_symmetry.space_group_name_H-M   'P 1'
#
loop_
_entity.id
_entity.type
_entity.pdbx_description
1 polymer ?
#
loop_
_entity_poly.entity_id
_entity_poly.type
_entity_poly.pdbx_seq_one_letter_code
_entity_poly.pdbx_strand_id
1 'polypeptide(L)'
;PKLWSPNHPHLYDVEVNVTRNGVSIDKISSYFAMRKIALGKDKNGFTKLFLNNQELFHFGTLDQGWWPDGLLTPPSRDAMVYDMKVLKDLGFNTIRKHLKVEPAIFYYEADKLGFLLWQDMPSGFLHNHHSDQHVRPGDKYDWDRPSETAKLFKEEWKNIIDHLKFFSSVVVWVPFNEGMGQFQSREITKWTMKYDPTRLVNGISGWQDRGVGHFIDLHQYPGPGMEPPSQNEGRAVVLGEFGGYGLPVENHMWNQSKKNWGYRVSETLESYIKDYNEVIYNLHGERARGLAAAIYTQTSDVEIEVNGILTYDRKVIKLPIKATKTIHDKLFNDYQKAEFIFQDSEINKMSKKITYQELPLNWELKPKKFKQLKLKEFPVPLKIGKAAFSFKEFRLERIPKHLSLKFYGNGDVTIYINGQKVLDKYLRTKRHYDDINLSDYLYTLNKGINNISFQIDNPTEDGQFDYGLYTY
;
A
#
# COMPACT_ATOMS: atom_id res chain seq x y z
N PRO A 1 10.80 27.67 16.96
CA PRO A 1 10.20 26.51 17.61
C PRO A 1 10.77 25.21 17.03
N LYS A 2 10.82 24.16 17.84
CA LYS A 2 11.19 22.81 17.40
C LYS A 2 9.94 22.15 16.81
N LEU A 3 10.03 21.68 15.57
CA LEU A 3 8.89 21.04 14.91
C LEU A 3 8.90 19.53 15.21
N TRP A 4 7.71 18.97 15.40
CA TRP A 4 7.51 17.53 15.57
C TRP A 4 7.63 16.82 14.24
N SER A 5 8.35 15.68 14.24
CA SER A 5 8.46 14.77 13.09
C SER A 5 8.77 13.35 13.57
N PRO A 6 8.65 12.32 12.71
CA PRO A 6 8.99 10.93 13.08
C PRO A 6 10.40 10.73 13.64
N ASN A 7 11.36 11.50 13.15
CA ASN A 7 12.75 11.42 13.60
C ASN A 7 13.07 12.36 14.76
N HIS A 8 12.22 13.37 14.99
CA HIS A 8 12.36 14.37 16.06
C HIS A 8 10.99 14.64 16.68
N PRO A 9 10.43 13.71 17.48
CA PRO A 9 9.07 13.82 18.02
C PRO A 9 9.05 14.76 19.24
N HIS A 10 9.34 16.05 19.02
CA HIS A 10 9.42 17.04 20.07
C HIS A 10 8.03 17.44 20.56
N LEU A 11 7.79 17.26 21.85
CA LEU A 11 6.60 17.69 22.56
C LEU A 11 6.96 18.86 23.49
N TYR A 12 6.08 19.86 23.55
CA TYR A 12 6.17 20.97 24.48
C TYR A 12 5.26 20.69 25.67
N ASP A 13 5.81 20.78 26.87
CA ASP A 13 5.01 20.64 28.09
C ASP A 13 4.08 21.84 28.27
N VAL A 14 2.86 21.58 28.73
CA VAL A 14 1.86 22.55 29.08
C VAL A 14 1.45 22.35 30.54
N GLU A 15 1.47 23.40 31.31
CA GLU A 15 0.96 23.40 32.66
C GLU A 15 -0.21 24.39 32.76
N VAL A 16 -1.35 23.89 33.18
CA VAL A 16 -2.55 24.70 33.45
C VAL A 16 -2.73 24.76 34.97
N ASN A 17 -2.64 25.96 35.51
CA ASN A 17 -2.83 26.20 36.95
C ASN A 17 -4.08 27.06 37.16
N VAL A 18 -5.06 26.48 37.86
CA VAL A 18 -6.27 27.19 38.26
C VAL A 18 -6.05 27.84 39.62
N THR A 19 -6.21 29.16 39.68
CA THR A 19 -5.99 29.91 40.90
C THR A 19 -7.28 30.59 41.37
N ARG A 20 -7.47 30.68 42.71
CA ARG A 20 -8.53 31.46 43.36
C ARG A 20 -7.88 32.38 44.38
N ASN A 21 -8.08 33.68 44.26
CA ASN A 21 -7.48 34.69 45.12
C ASN A 21 -5.95 34.56 45.24
N GLY A 22 -5.26 34.22 44.13
CA GLY A 22 -3.80 34.02 44.11
C GLY A 22 -3.28 32.67 44.64
N VAL A 23 -4.17 31.80 45.13
CA VAL A 23 -3.85 30.46 45.65
C VAL A 23 -4.16 29.43 44.55
N SER A 24 -3.22 28.57 44.24
CA SER A 24 -3.44 27.43 43.33
C SER A 24 -4.40 26.44 43.93
N ILE A 25 -5.50 26.14 43.25
CA ILE A 25 -6.54 25.20 43.66
C ILE A 25 -6.57 23.93 42.81
N ASP A 26 -6.00 23.97 41.59
CA ASP A 26 -5.86 22.80 40.75
C ASP A 26 -4.70 23.01 39.76
N LYS A 27 -4.05 21.94 39.37
CA LYS A 27 -2.91 21.95 38.46
C LYS A 27 -2.97 20.72 37.54
N ILE A 28 -3.02 20.97 36.24
CA ILE A 28 -3.06 19.93 35.20
C ILE A 28 -1.83 20.06 34.30
N SER A 29 -1.16 18.95 34.08
CA SER A 29 -0.08 18.85 33.08
C SER A 29 -0.60 18.26 31.78
N SER A 30 -0.21 18.83 30.66
CA SER A 30 -0.55 18.40 29.31
C SER A 30 0.65 18.68 28.38
N TYR A 31 0.43 18.59 27.09
CA TYR A 31 1.45 18.87 26.10
C TYR A 31 0.84 19.36 24.78
N PHE A 32 1.67 19.85 23.88
CA PHE A 32 1.32 20.05 22.47
C PHE A 32 2.56 19.84 21.61
N ALA A 33 2.36 19.69 20.30
CA ALA A 33 3.44 19.69 19.34
C ALA A 33 3.13 20.60 18.16
N MET A 34 4.19 21.07 17.50
CA MET A 34 4.08 21.96 16.35
C MET A 34 4.45 21.20 15.08
N ARG A 35 3.50 21.02 14.19
CA ARG A 35 3.72 20.39 12.88
C ARG A 35 2.74 20.93 11.84
N LYS A 36 3.08 20.76 10.57
CA LYS A 36 2.20 21.02 9.42
C LYS A 36 2.25 19.80 8.51
N ILE A 37 1.08 19.23 8.20
CA ILE A 37 0.93 18.24 7.14
C ILE A 37 0.22 18.87 5.95
N ALA A 38 0.69 18.64 4.74
CA ALA A 38 0.12 19.21 3.52
C ALA A 38 0.44 18.34 2.30
N LEU A 39 -0.25 18.59 1.20
CA LEU A 39 0.20 18.14 -0.12
C LEU A 39 1.10 19.21 -0.74
N GLY A 40 2.05 18.75 -1.55
CA GLY A 40 2.94 19.62 -2.33
C GLY A 40 3.43 18.92 -3.58
N LYS A 41 4.13 19.63 -4.44
CA LYS A 41 4.80 19.05 -5.61
C LYS A 41 6.26 18.77 -5.26
N ASP A 42 6.72 17.54 -5.59
CA ASP A 42 8.13 17.22 -5.54
C ASP A 42 8.90 17.83 -6.71
N LYS A 43 10.22 17.63 -6.75
CA LYS A 43 11.10 18.07 -7.84
C LYS A 43 10.72 17.49 -9.22
N ASN A 44 9.97 16.42 -9.26
CA ASN A 44 9.52 15.74 -10.47
C ASN A 44 8.10 16.12 -10.91
N GLY A 45 7.42 16.98 -10.15
CA GLY A 45 6.06 17.47 -10.42
C GLY A 45 4.95 16.54 -9.91
N PHE A 46 5.27 15.46 -9.19
CA PHE A 46 4.28 14.60 -8.56
C PHE A 46 3.71 15.24 -7.29
N THR A 47 2.42 15.02 -7.04
CA THR A 47 1.82 15.40 -5.76
C THR A 47 2.24 14.41 -4.68
N LYS A 48 2.86 14.91 -3.62
CA LYS A 48 3.41 14.14 -2.50
C LYS A 48 2.92 14.67 -1.16
N LEU A 49 3.20 13.93 -0.10
CA LEU A 49 2.95 14.35 1.28
C LEU A 49 4.14 15.13 1.82
N PHE A 50 3.86 16.23 2.50
CA PHE A 50 4.85 17.09 3.09
C PHE A 50 4.58 17.28 4.58
N LEU A 51 5.57 16.99 5.40
CA LEU A 51 5.57 17.32 6.82
C LEU A 51 6.54 18.49 7.03
N ASN A 52 6.04 19.57 7.64
CA ASN A 52 6.85 20.76 7.91
C ASN A 52 7.53 21.35 6.64
N ASN A 53 6.83 21.29 5.52
CA ASN A 53 7.27 21.70 4.19
C ASN A 53 8.41 20.85 3.59
N GLN A 54 8.69 19.68 4.12
CA GLN A 54 9.62 18.71 3.55
C GLN A 54 8.86 17.46 3.08
N GLU A 55 9.20 16.96 1.90
CA GLU A 55 8.62 15.71 1.41
C GLU A 55 8.89 14.58 2.40
N LEU A 56 7.85 13.81 2.71
CA LEU A 56 7.95 12.64 3.56
C LEU A 56 7.11 11.51 3.00
N PHE A 57 7.76 10.41 2.66
CA PHE A 57 7.08 9.19 2.25
C PHE A 57 6.48 8.52 3.49
N HIS A 58 5.15 8.34 3.53
CA HIS A 58 4.49 7.60 4.59
C HIS A 58 4.63 6.11 4.30
N PHE A 59 5.41 5.41 5.11
CA PHE A 59 5.60 3.97 5.00
C PHE A 59 5.28 3.30 6.33
N GLY A 60 4.26 2.45 6.33
CA GLY A 60 3.74 1.91 7.56
C GLY A 60 3.01 0.59 7.41
N THR A 61 2.29 0.23 8.46
CA THR A 61 1.48 -0.98 8.53
C THR A 61 0.02 -0.67 8.84
N LEU A 62 -0.88 -1.51 8.32
CA LEU A 62 -2.26 -1.62 8.77
C LEU A 62 -2.26 -2.22 10.17
N ASP A 63 -3.01 -1.65 11.10
CA ASP A 63 -3.12 -2.15 12.47
C ASP A 63 -4.58 -2.28 12.90
N GLN A 64 -5.04 -3.50 13.06
CA GLN A 64 -6.38 -3.83 13.51
C GLN A 64 -6.50 -3.87 15.05
N GLY A 65 -5.38 -3.99 15.78
CA GLY A 65 -5.34 -3.92 17.24
C GLY A 65 -6.03 -5.07 17.96
N TRP A 66 -5.85 -6.31 17.48
CA TRP A 66 -6.36 -7.51 18.12
C TRP A 66 -5.34 -8.11 19.09
N TRP A 67 -5.84 -8.62 20.22
CA TRP A 67 -5.05 -9.15 21.32
C TRP A 67 -5.51 -10.54 21.76
N PRO A 68 -4.60 -11.41 22.22
CA PRO A 68 -4.94 -12.79 22.58
C PRO A 68 -6.02 -12.92 23.66
N ASP A 69 -5.97 -12.08 24.67
CA ASP A 69 -6.76 -12.14 25.88
C ASP A 69 -7.87 -11.08 25.95
N GLY A 70 -7.64 -9.91 25.38
CA GLY A 70 -8.57 -8.78 25.43
C GLY A 70 -9.33 -8.52 24.14
N LEU A 71 -9.11 -9.29 23.07
CA LEU A 71 -9.66 -9.08 21.72
C LEU A 71 -9.33 -7.67 21.21
N LEU A 72 -10.26 -6.74 21.29
CA LEU A 72 -10.07 -5.35 20.89
C LEU A 72 -9.47 -4.47 22.00
N THR A 73 -9.28 -5.00 23.21
CA THR A 73 -8.71 -4.27 24.34
C THR A 73 -7.27 -4.72 24.58
N PRO A 74 -6.28 -3.83 24.45
CA PRO A 74 -4.90 -4.18 24.73
C PRO A 74 -4.71 -4.54 26.23
N PRO A 75 -3.86 -5.53 26.57
CA PRO A 75 -3.71 -5.98 27.97
C PRO A 75 -2.99 -4.94 28.84
N SER A 76 -2.19 -4.07 28.24
CA SER A 76 -1.46 -3.02 28.95
C SER A 76 -0.96 -1.93 28.00
N ARG A 77 -0.53 -0.81 28.58
CA ARG A 77 0.21 0.23 27.85
C ARG A 77 1.50 -0.31 27.22
N ASP A 78 2.23 -1.12 27.97
CA ASP A 78 3.50 -1.67 27.49
C ASP A 78 3.31 -2.59 26.29
N ALA A 79 2.21 -3.33 26.22
CA ALA A 79 1.87 -4.15 25.06
C ALA A 79 1.64 -3.28 23.80
N MET A 80 0.86 -2.19 23.91
CA MET A 80 0.70 -1.24 22.81
C MET A 80 2.02 -0.61 22.36
N VAL A 81 2.85 -0.21 23.32
CA VAL A 81 4.17 0.38 23.07
C VAL A 81 5.12 -0.63 22.43
N TYR A 82 5.00 -1.91 22.78
CA TYR A 82 5.81 -2.97 22.18
C TYR A 82 5.60 -3.06 20.66
N ASP A 83 4.36 -3.14 20.19
CA ASP A 83 4.06 -3.18 18.75
C ASP A 83 4.66 -1.96 18.04
N MET A 84 4.47 -0.76 18.58
CA MET A 84 5.05 0.48 18.03
C MET A 84 6.59 0.43 17.99
N LYS A 85 7.25 -0.04 19.05
CA LYS A 85 8.72 -0.15 19.09
C LYS A 85 9.24 -1.10 18.03
N VAL A 86 8.60 -2.28 17.87
CA VAL A 86 8.97 -3.23 16.82
C VAL A 86 8.84 -2.59 15.43
N LEU A 87 7.75 -1.90 15.17
CA LEU A 87 7.57 -1.20 13.88
C LEU A 87 8.62 -0.10 13.68
N LYS A 88 8.97 0.65 14.72
CA LYS A 88 10.02 1.68 14.66
C LYS A 88 11.39 1.07 14.38
N ASP A 89 11.71 -0.03 15.06
CA ASP A 89 12.97 -0.77 14.88
C ASP A 89 13.09 -1.39 13.49
N LEU A 90 11.96 -1.74 12.87
CA LEU A 90 11.88 -2.16 11.48
C LEU A 90 12.01 -1.00 10.48
N GLY A 91 11.90 0.26 10.92
CA GLY A 91 12.04 1.45 10.07
C GLY A 91 10.73 2.01 9.51
N PHE A 92 9.58 1.60 10.03
CA PHE A 92 8.30 2.22 9.69
C PHE A 92 8.15 3.57 10.38
N ASN A 93 7.45 4.50 9.71
CA ASN A 93 7.12 5.81 10.26
C ASN A 93 5.61 6.07 10.38
N THR A 94 4.78 5.15 9.89
CA THR A 94 3.33 5.31 9.80
C THR A 94 2.61 4.08 10.35
N ILE A 95 1.44 4.29 10.96
CA ILE A 95 0.47 3.25 11.32
C ILE A 95 -0.89 3.69 10.80
N ARG A 96 -1.56 2.84 10.01
CA ARG A 96 -2.95 3.02 9.67
C ARG A 96 -3.80 2.24 10.66
N LYS A 97 -4.49 2.97 11.55
CA LYS A 97 -5.37 2.37 12.56
C LYS A 97 -6.69 2.01 11.91
N HIS A 98 -6.83 0.71 11.62
CA HIS A 98 -7.90 0.19 10.79
C HIS A 98 -9.12 -0.19 11.62
N LEU A 99 -10.22 0.50 11.29
CA LEU A 99 -11.61 0.33 11.73
C LEU A 99 -11.79 0.30 13.26
N LYS A 100 -10.88 0.91 14.02
CA LYS A 100 -10.90 0.92 15.46
C LYS A 100 -10.38 2.25 16.02
N VAL A 101 -10.96 2.72 17.10
CA VAL A 101 -10.42 3.82 17.92
C VAL A 101 -9.77 3.23 19.16
N GLU A 102 -8.53 3.58 19.40
CA GLU A 102 -7.77 3.13 20.57
C GLU A 102 -7.97 4.06 21.78
N PRO A 103 -7.59 3.62 23.00
CA PRO A 103 -7.50 4.52 24.13
C PRO A 103 -6.53 5.68 23.87
N ALA A 104 -6.80 6.84 24.45
CA ALA A 104 -6.00 8.07 24.27
C ALA A 104 -4.50 7.86 24.51
N ILE A 105 -4.13 6.92 25.39
CA ILE A 105 -2.74 6.58 25.66
C ILE A 105 -2.00 6.04 24.44
N PHE A 106 -2.68 5.35 23.52
CA PHE A 106 -2.09 4.88 22.24
C PHE A 106 -1.60 6.06 21.40
N TYR A 107 -2.43 7.07 21.23
CA TYR A 107 -2.10 8.26 20.43
C TYR A 107 -1.01 9.11 21.10
N TYR A 108 -1.03 9.20 22.43
CA TYR A 108 0.04 9.86 23.19
C TYR A 108 1.39 9.16 22.98
N GLU A 109 1.43 7.83 23.03
CA GLU A 109 2.67 7.08 22.77
C GLU A 109 3.11 7.20 21.31
N ALA A 110 2.17 7.28 20.36
CA ALA A 110 2.49 7.57 18.96
C ALA A 110 3.10 8.97 18.79
N ASP A 111 2.56 9.99 19.50
CA ASP A 111 3.15 11.34 19.54
C ASP A 111 4.60 11.32 20.06
N LYS A 112 4.87 10.55 21.11
CA LYS A 112 6.20 10.42 21.72
C LYS A 112 7.20 9.65 20.88
N LEU A 113 6.73 8.60 20.22
CA LEU A 113 7.58 7.72 19.40
C LEU A 113 7.74 8.25 17.97
N GLY A 114 6.96 9.26 17.58
CA GLY A 114 7.03 9.85 16.26
C GLY A 114 6.42 8.98 15.17
N PHE A 115 5.21 8.46 15.38
CA PHE A 115 4.42 7.82 14.34
C PHE A 115 3.45 8.78 13.69
N LEU A 116 3.31 8.67 12.38
CA LEU A 116 2.22 9.27 11.60
C LEU A 116 1.03 8.31 11.65
N LEU A 117 -0.13 8.78 12.10
CA LEU A 117 -1.32 7.95 12.20
C LEU A 117 -2.34 8.33 11.11
N TRP A 118 -2.81 7.30 10.41
CA TRP A 118 -4.01 7.34 9.59
C TRP A 118 -5.13 6.70 10.40
N GLN A 119 -6.19 7.44 10.67
CA GLN A 119 -7.29 6.96 11.51
C GLN A 119 -8.52 6.66 10.68
N ASP A 120 -8.92 5.40 10.66
CA ASP A 120 -10.13 4.95 10.01
C ASP A 120 -11.35 5.13 10.91
N MET A 121 -12.49 5.42 10.29
CA MET A 121 -13.81 5.34 10.93
C MET A 121 -14.26 3.89 11.04
N PRO A 122 -14.69 3.40 12.23
CA PRO A 122 -15.45 2.14 12.33
C PRO A 122 -16.76 2.26 11.56
N SER A 123 -16.86 1.64 10.38
CA SER A 123 -17.90 1.97 9.40
C SER A 123 -19.28 1.39 9.68
N GLY A 124 -19.38 0.32 10.48
CA GLY A 124 -20.65 -0.32 10.88
C GLY A 124 -21.52 -0.72 9.67
N PHE A 125 -21.39 -1.97 9.21
CA PHE A 125 -22.14 -2.56 8.10
C PHE A 125 -22.25 -4.07 8.31
N LEU A 126 -23.22 -4.69 7.62
CA LEU A 126 -23.27 -6.14 7.57
C LEU A 126 -22.19 -6.65 6.60
N HIS A 127 -21.26 -7.44 7.13
CA HIS A 127 -20.20 -8.05 6.31
C HIS A 127 -20.80 -9.18 5.47
N ASN A 128 -21.48 -8.80 4.40
CA ASN A 128 -21.97 -9.69 3.38
C ASN A 128 -21.62 -9.13 2.00
N HIS A 129 -20.70 -9.77 1.31
CA HIS A 129 -20.26 -9.37 -0.02
C HIS A 129 -21.39 -9.29 -1.07
N HIS A 130 -22.58 -9.79 -0.76
CA HIS A 130 -23.77 -9.71 -1.61
C HIS A 130 -24.77 -8.66 -1.15
N SER A 131 -24.49 -7.93 -0.04
CA SER A 131 -25.40 -6.89 0.43
C SER A 131 -25.20 -5.59 -0.35
N ASP A 132 -26.27 -4.80 -0.45
CA ASP A 132 -26.28 -3.43 -0.99
C ASP A 132 -25.43 -2.44 -0.17
N GLN A 133 -25.07 -2.84 1.08
CA GLN A 133 -24.18 -2.07 1.96
C GLN A 133 -22.72 -2.08 1.54
N HIS A 134 -22.36 -2.93 0.59
CA HIS A 134 -21.00 -3.03 0.07
C HIS A 134 -20.93 -2.48 -1.36
N VAL A 135 -20.44 -1.26 -1.51
CA VAL A 135 -20.24 -0.61 -2.81
C VAL A 135 -19.06 -1.28 -3.52
N ARG A 136 -19.32 -1.84 -4.70
CA ARG A 136 -18.34 -2.63 -5.45
C ARG A 136 -17.59 -1.78 -6.48
N PRO A 137 -16.43 -2.23 -6.93
CA PRO A 137 -15.76 -1.62 -8.06
C PRO A 137 -16.68 -1.53 -9.29
N GLY A 138 -16.83 -0.30 -9.82
CA GLY A 138 -17.69 -0.01 -10.96
C GLY A 138 -19.10 0.46 -10.60
N ASP A 139 -19.54 0.37 -9.33
CA ASP A 139 -20.83 0.90 -8.90
C ASP A 139 -20.86 2.43 -8.99
N LYS A 140 -21.90 2.94 -9.64
CA LYS A 140 -22.06 4.37 -9.86
C LYS A 140 -22.50 5.14 -8.61
N TYR A 141 -23.18 4.46 -7.69
CA TYR A 141 -23.81 5.06 -6.52
C TYR A 141 -23.28 4.44 -5.25
N ASP A 142 -23.26 5.23 -4.19
CA ASP A 142 -23.03 4.77 -2.84
C ASP A 142 -24.27 4.08 -2.29
N TRP A 143 -24.12 3.36 -1.17
CA TRP A 143 -25.25 2.73 -0.48
C TRP A 143 -26.25 3.79 -0.02
N ASP A 144 -27.55 3.50 -0.22
CA ASP A 144 -28.65 4.30 0.34
C ASP A 144 -28.86 3.92 1.82
N ARG A 145 -27.99 4.46 2.65
CA ARG A 145 -27.99 4.16 4.09
C ARG A 145 -29.19 4.79 4.78
N PRO A 146 -29.94 4.01 5.61
CA PRO A 146 -31.08 4.55 6.37
C PRO A 146 -30.70 5.82 7.16
N SER A 147 -31.60 6.82 7.13
CA SER A 147 -31.33 8.18 7.67
C SER A 147 -30.89 8.19 9.11
N GLU A 148 -31.47 7.30 9.95
CA GLU A 148 -31.12 7.19 11.38
C GLU A 148 -29.67 6.72 11.57
N THR A 149 -29.25 5.64 10.87
CA THR A 149 -27.89 5.12 10.97
C THR A 149 -26.87 6.03 10.25
N ALA A 150 -27.32 6.77 9.22
CA ALA A 150 -26.50 7.78 8.56
C ALA A 150 -26.23 8.98 9.50
N LYS A 151 -27.23 9.39 10.29
CA LYS A 151 -27.06 10.43 11.31
C LYS A 151 -26.10 9.98 12.40
N LEU A 152 -26.30 8.77 12.94
CA LEU A 152 -25.41 8.18 13.95
C LEU A 152 -23.96 8.13 13.48
N PHE A 153 -23.72 7.63 12.27
CA PHE A 153 -22.37 7.60 11.68
C PHE A 153 -21.71 8.99 11.69
N LYS A 154 -22.44 10.03 11.26
CA LYS A 154 -21.90 11.40 11.18
C LYS A 154 -21.59 11.97 12.56
N GLU A 155 -22.45 11.67 13.56
CA GLU A 155 -22.24 12.08 14.94
C GLU A 155 -21.03 11.38 15.56
N GLU A 156 -20.91 10.08 15.37
CA GLU A 156 -19.75 9.30 15.83
C GLU A 156 -18.45 9.76 15.15
N TRP A 157 -18.47 9.97 13.82
CA TRP A 157 -17.30 10.45 13.10
C TRP A 157 -16.83 11.82 13.60
N LYS A 158 -17.77 12.72 13.84
CA LYS A 158 -17.48 14.02 14.45
C LYS A 158 -16.84 13.85 15.84
N ASN A 159 -17.39 13.00 16.68
CA ASN A 159 -16.89 12.76 18.02
C ASN A 159 -15.48 12.15 18.02
N ILE A 160 -15.20 11.23 17.09
CA ILE A 160 -13.86 10.66 16.89
C ILE A 160 -12.86 11.76 16.51
N ILE A 161 -13.19 12.62 15.55
CA ILE A 161 -12.35 13.74 15.16
C ILE A 161 -12.12 14.67 16.34
N ASP A 162 -13.16 15.05 17.07
CA ASP A 162 -13.05 15.96 18.23
C ASP A 162 -12.17 15.39 19.33
N HIS A 163 -12.25 14.08 19.57
CA HIS A 163 -11.43 13.39 20.56
C HIS A 163 -9.97 13.28 20.14
N LEU A 164 -9.71 12.99 18.86
CA LEU A 164 -8.38 12.64 18.38
C LEU A 164 -7.60 13.81 17.74
N LYS A 165 -8.25 14.91 17.39
CA LYS A 165 -7.57 16.07 16.80
C LYS A 165 -6.56 16.76 17.73
N PHE A 166 -6.57 16.44 19.01
CA PHE A 166 -5.55 16.87 19.97
C PHE A 166 -4.17 16.26 19.62
N PHE A 167 -4.13 14.99 19.18
CA PHE A 167 -2.89 14.25 18.98
C PHE A 167 -2.21 14.64 17.67
N SER A 168 -0.93 15.02 17.77
CA SER A 168 -0.15 15.50 16.62
C SER A 168 0.22 14.38 15.65
N SER A 169 0.31 13.15 16.11
CA SER A 169 0.54 11.94 15.30
C SER A 169 -0.58 11.70 14.29
N VAL A 170 -1.83 12.00 14.61
CA VAL A 170 -2.94 11.84 13.67
C VAL A 170 -2.78 12.87 12.54
N VAL A 171 -2.53 12.39 11.32
CA VAL A 171 -2.26 13.25 10.15
C VAL A 171 -3.21 12.99 8.97
N VAL A 172 -3.93 11.86 8.99
CA VAL A 172 -4.90 11.49 7.95
C VAL A 172 -6.17 10.94 8.58
N TRP A 173 -7.31 11.40 8.08
CA TRP A 173 -8.64 10.87 8.37
C TRP A 173 -9.12 9.97 7.24
N VAL A 174 -9.68 8.79 7.57
CA VAL A 174 -10.16 7.80 6.59
C VAL A 174 -11.61 7.41 6.91
N PRO A 175 -12.61 8.10 6.36
CA PRO A 175 -14.01 7.82 6.66
C PRO A 175 -14.56 6.52 6.08
N PHE A 176 -14.00 6.00 4.96
CA PHE A 176 -14.46 4.78 4.32
C PHE A 176 -13.31 3.89 3.87
N ASN A 177 -13.55 2.58 3.95
CA ASN A 177 -12.64 1.53 3.47
C ASN A 177 -13.38 0.57 2.54
N GLU A 178 -12.79 0.31 1.35
CA GLU A 178 -13.18 -0.76 0.43
C GLU A 178 -14.67 -0.82 0.06
N GLY A 179 -15.35 0.31 0.05
CA GLY A 179 -16.78 0.37 -0.24
C GLY A 179 -17.71 -0.15 0.87
N MET A 180 -17.11 -0.57 2.00
CA MET A 180 -17.83 -1.15 3.13
C MET A 180 -18.67 -0.09 3.84
N GLY A 181 -20.01 -0.20 3.75
CA GLY A 181 -20.94 0.76 4.34
C GLY A 181 -20.80 2.17 3.78
N GLN A 182 -20.19 2.33 2.61
CA GLN A 182 -19.95 3.62 1.95
C GLN A 182 -21.26 4.26 1.52
N PHE A 183 -21.51 5.48 2.02
CA PHE A 183 -22.70 6.26 1.72
C PHE A 183 -22.35 7.74 1.72
N GLN A 184 -23.00 8.54 0.86
CA GLN A 184 -22.78 9.99 0.80
C GLN A 184 -21.28 10.35 0.92
N SER A 185 -20.42 9.52 0.33
CA SER A 185 -18.98 9.58 0.59
C SER A 185 -18.35 10.88 0.13
N ARG A 186 -18.85 11.47 -0.95
CA ARG A 186 -18.38 12.77 -1.44
C ARG A 186 -18.67 13.90 -0.44
N GLU A 187 -19.88 13.91 0.13
CA GLU A 187 -20.34 14.91 1.09
C GLU A 187 -19.58 14.77 2.42
N ILE A 188 -19.45 13.54 2.91
CA ILE A 188 -18.75 13.23 4.17
C ILE A 188 -17.27 13.59 4.05
N THR A 189 -16.62 13.24 2.94
CA THR A 189 -15.22 13.60 2.70
C THR A 189 -15.02 15.11 2.68
N LYS A 190 -15.85 15.85 1.94
CA LYS A 190 -15.78 17.32 1.89
C LYS A 190 -16.04 17.96 3.26
N TRP A 191 -17.00 17.40 4.01
CA TRP A 191 -17.28 17.86 5.35
C TRP A 191 -16.08 17.62 6.27
N THR A 192 -15.47 16.45 6.23
CA THR A 192 -14.27 16.12 7.02
C THR A 192 -13.11 17.09 6.72
N MET A 193 -12.84 17.35 5.43
CA MET A 193 -11.81 18.31 5.00
C MET A 193 -12.06 19.72 5.55
N LYS A 194 -13.33 20.15 5.61
CA LYS A 194 -13.70 21.46 6.14
C LYS A 194 -13.69 21.49 7.67
N TYR A 195 -14.07 20.38 8.31
CA TYR A 195 -14.19 20.29 9.76
C TYR A 195 -12.84 20.27 10.46
N ASP A 196 -11.87 19.53 9.88
CA ASP A 196 -10.48 19.57 10.32
C ASP A 196 -9.52 19.83 9.14
N PRO A 197 -9.30 21.11 8.80
CA PRO A 197 -8.40 21.49 7.71
C PRO A 197 -6.91 21.32 8.04
N THR A 198 -6.59 20.87 9.24
CA THR A 198 -5.19 20.68 9.71
C THR A 198 -4.65 19.29 9.44
N ARG A 199 -5.46 18.42 8.83
CA ARG A 199 -5.13 17.05 8.46
C ARG A 199 -5.55 16.75 7.03
N LEU A 200 -4.92 15.72 6.47
CA LEU A 200 -5.33 15.20 5.16
C LEU A 200 -6.52 14.26 5.31
N VAL A 201 -7.23 14.03 4.21
CA VAL A 201 -8.39 13.13 4.18
C VAL A 201 -8.24 12.15 3.02
N ASN A 202 -8.18 10.86 3.34
CA ASN A 202 -8.34 9.77 2.41
C ASN A 202 -9.83 9.40 2.38
N GLY A 203 -10.57 9.96 1.46
CA GLY A 203 -12.04 9.90 1.48
C GLY A 203 -12.60 8.49 1.40
N ILE A 204 -11.98 7.66 0.57
CA ILE A 204 -12.31 6.25 0.38
C ILE A 204 -10.98 5.52 0.15
N SER A 205 -10.59 4.68 1.09
CA SER A 205 -9.39 3.87 0.93
C SER A 205 -9.70 2.61 0.10
N GLY A 206 -8.88 2.32 -0.89
CA GLY A 206 -8.94 1.13 -1.73
C GLY A 206 -9.53 1.38 -3.11
N TRP A 207 -10.82 1.27 -3.26
CA TRP A 207 -11.51 1.44 -4.55
C TRP A 207 -12.76 2.32 -4.40
N GLN A 208 -13.42 2.59 -5.53
CA GLN A 208 -14.62 3.43 -5.60
C GLN A 208 -14.37 4.88 -5.27
N ASP A 209 -13.24 5.39 -5.72
CA ASP A 209 -12.93 6.81 -5.66
C ASP A 209 -14.06 7.65 -6.26
N ARG A 210 -14.47 8.69 -5.56
CA ARG A 210 -15.51 9.64 -5.98
C ARG A 210 -14.94 11.00 -6.39
N GLY A 211 -13.64 11.08 -6.69
CA GLY A 211 -12.95 12.30 -7.12
C GLY A 211 -12.92 13.37 -6.03
N VAL A 212 -12.76 12.99 -4.77
CA VAL A 212 -12.75 13.88 -3.62
C VAL A 212 -11.77 13.40 -2.56
N GLY A 213 -11.31 14.31 -1.68
CA GLY A 213 -10.25 14.03 -0.73
C GLY A 213 -8.88 14.41 -1.26
N HIS A 214 -7.86 14.08 -0.50
CA HIS A 214 -6.48 14.42 -0.80
C HIS A 214 -5.72 13.30 -1.51
N PHE A 215 -6.29 12.07 -1.53
CA PHE A 215 -5.63 10.88 -2.07
C PHE A 215 -6.44 10.23 -3.20
N ILE A 216 -5.70 9.58 -4.09
CA ILE A 216 -6.17 8.53 -4.97
C ILE A 216 -5.56 7.25 -4.39
N ASP A 217 -6.38 6.41 -3.82
CA ASP A 217 -5.93 5.24 -3.05
C ASP A 217 -6.25 3.94 -3.78
N LEU A 218 -5.31 3.02 -3.69
CA LEU A 218 -5.42 1.67 -4.23
C LEU A 218 -5.11 0.65 -3.14
N HIS A 219 -5.87 -0.47 -3.13
CA HIS A 219 -5.50 -1.69 -2.42
C HIS A 219 -5.11 -2.75 -3.42
N GLN A 220 -3.88 -3.28 -3.31
CA GLN A 220 -3.39 -4.31 -4.22
C GLN A 220 -2.61 -5.39 -3.50
N TYR A 221 -3.08 -6.62 -3.62
CA TYR A 221 -2.51 -7.78 -2.97
C TYR A 221 -2.03 -8.85 -3.96
N PRO A 222 -0.79 -9.35 -3.81
CA PRO A 222 0.23 -8.82 -2.91
C PRO A 222 0.83 -7.49 -3.38
N GLY A 223 0.76 -7.12 -4.65
CA GLY A 223 1.30 -5.91 -5.24
C GLY A 223 2.84 -5.84 -5.20
N PRO A 224 3.44 -4.64 -5.12
CA PRO A 224 2.75 -3.36 -5.10
C PRO A 224 2.19 -2.96 -6.47
N GLY A 225 1.36 -1.95 -6.47
CA GLY A 225 0.85 -1.28 -7.67
C GLY A 225 0.37 0.12 -7.31
N MET A 226 0.06 0.93 -8.31
CA MET A 226 -0.47 2.27 -8.06
C MET A 226 -1.34 2.75 -9.21
N GLU A 227 -2.29 3.63 -8.91
CA GLU A 227 -2.97 4.39 -9.93
C GLU A 227 -2.01 5.35 -10.64
N PRO A 228 -2.17 5.58 -11.94
CA PRO A 228 -1.34 6.56 -12.63
C PRO A 228 -1.49 7.95 -11.97
N PRO A 229 -0.39 8.65 -11.64
CA PRO A 229 -0.48 9.96 -11.05
C PRO A 229 -1.06 10.97 -12.03
N SER A 230 -2.22 11.54 -11.71
CA SER A 230 -2.76 12.66 -12.48
C SER A 230 -2.05 13.94 -12.11
N GLN A 231 -1.37 14.56 -13.07
CA GLN A 231 -0.70 15.85 -12.84
C GLN A 231 -1.70 16.99 -12.58
N ASN A 232 -2.95 16.84 -12.98
CA ASN A 232 -3.96 17.91 -12.96
C ASN A 232 -4.91 17.82 -11.76
N GLU A 233 -4.97 16.70 -11.04
CA GLU A 233 -5.97 16.53 -9.98
C GLU A 233 -5.54 17.12 -8.62
N GLY A 234 -4.26 17.42 -8.41
CA GLY A 234 -3.75 17.94 -7.13
C GLY A 234 -3.81 16.96 -5.95
N ARG A 235 -4.10 15.67 -6.23
CA ARG A 235 -4.23 14.59 -5.25
C ARG A 235 -2.99 13.71 -5.27
N ALA A 236 -2.61 13.17 -4.11
CA ALA A 236 -1.48 12.25 -4.00
C ALA A 236 -1.93 10.82 -4.27
N VAL A 237 -1.16 10.06 -5.04
CA VAL A 237 -1.41 8.63 -5.24
C VAL A 237 -0.78 7.86 -4.09
N VAL A 238 -1.57 7.01 -3.46
CA VAL A 238 -1.16 6.20 -2.31
C VAL A 238 -1.59 4.74 -2.48
N LEU A 239 -0.88 3.85 -1.82
CA LEU A 239 -1.19 2.43 -1.71
C LEU A 239 -1.61 2.17 -0.28
N GLY A 240 -2.92 2.28 -0.01
CA GLY A 240 -3.52 2.22 1.32
C GLY A 240 -3.45 0.85 1.96
N GLU A 241 -3.33 -0.21 1.13
CA GLU A 241 -3.06 -1.58 1.58
C GLU A 241 -2.31 -2.36 0.50
N PHE A 242 -1.29 -3.14 0.93
CA PHE A 242 -0.56 -4.04 0.03
C PHE A 242 0.16 -5.14 0.82
N GLY A 243 0.75 -6.09 0.10
CA GLY A 243 1.52 -7.18 0.66
C GLY A 243 0.63 -8.33 1.14
N GLY A 244 0.42 -8.40 2.44
CA GLY A 244 -0.45 -9.43 3.01
C GLY A 244 0.10 -10.85 2.89
N TYR A 245 1.44 -11.00 2.86
CA TYR A 245 2.07 -12.32 2.86
C TYR A 245 1.84 -13.03 4.20
N GLY A 246 1.30 -14.24 4.14
CA GLY A 246 1.03 -15.06 5.31
C GLY A 246 2.17 -16.02 5.62
N LEU A 247 2.46 -16.18 6.91
CA LEU A 247 3.31 -17.24 7.44
C LEU A 247 2.65 -17.82 8.69
N PRO A 248 2.04 -19.00 8.62
CA PRO A 248 1.58 -19.74 9.81
C PRO A 248 2.80 -20.10 10.68
N VAL A 249 2.79 -19.70 11.93
CA VAL A 249 3.83 -20.08 12.90
C VAL A 249 3.21 -21.02 13.92
N GLU A 250 3.70 -22.27 13.94
CA GLU A 250 3.19 -23.30 14.82
C GLU A 250 3.21 -22.85 16.29
N ASN A 251 2.13 -23.14 17.03
CA ASN A 251 1.88 -22.72 18.42
C ASN A 251 1.72 -21.21 18.65
N HIS A 252 1.73 -20.39 17.61
CA HIS A 252 1.57 -18.93 17.66
C HIS A 252 0.43 -18.41 16.79
N MET A 253 -0.52 -19.26 16.42
CA MET A 253 -1.73 -18.90 15.66
C MET A 253 -2.93 -18.86 16.59
N TRP A 254 -3.90 -18.02 16.27
CA TRP A 254 -5.20 -17.96 16.95
C TRP A 254 -5.90 -19.32 17.00
N ASN A 255 -5.91 -20.02 15.88
CA ASN A 255 -6.54 -21.32 15.78
C ASN A 255 -5.69 -22.27 14.93
N GLN A 256 -5.13 -23.31 15.57
CA GLN A 256 -4.28 -24.31 14.93
C GLN A 256 -5.06 -25.27 14.02
N SER A 257 -6.36 -25.46 14.28
CA SER A 257 -7.20 -26.46 13.58
C SER A 257 -7.89 -25.90 12.34
N LYS A 258 -7.94 -24.57 12.16
CA LYS A 258 -8.56 -23.94 10.99
C LYS A 258 -7.53 -23.70 9.89
N LYS A 259 -8.01 -23.65 8.66
CA LYS A 259 -7.20 -23.21 7.54
C LYS A 259 -6.90 -21.72 7.71
N ASN A 260 -5.69 -21.41 8.15
CA ASN A 260 -5.18 -20.06 8.21
C ASN A 260 -4.90 -19.55 6.79
N TRP A 261 -5.00 -18.23 6.59
CA TRP A 261 -4.87 -17.61 5.28
C TRP A 261 -4.04 -16.33 5.29
N GLY A 262 -3.60 -15.95 4.12
CA GLY A 262 -3.01 -14.66 3.74
C GLY A 262 -3.19 -14.51 2.24
N TYR A 263 -2.94 -13.35 1.69
CA TYR A 263 -3.11 -13.14 0.24
C TYR A 263 -2.15 -14.02 -0.59
N ARG A 264 -1.00 -14.31 -0.03
CA ARG A 264 -0.08 -15.36 -0.45
C ARG A 264 0.55 -15.97 0.80
N VAL A 265 0.46 -17.27 0.96
CA VAL A 265 1.00 -17.97 2.14
C VAL A 265 2.33 -18.60 1.77
N SER A 266 3.36 -18.28 2.54
CA SER A 266 4.70 -18.87 2.45
C SER A 266 4.78 -20.12 3.31
N GLU A 267 5.53 -21.12 2.84
CA GLU A 267 5.68 -22.40 3.57
C GLU A 267 6.80 -22.33 4.63
N THR A 268 7.78 -21.47 4.43
CA THR A 268 8.94 -21.31 5.31
C THR A 268 9.21 -19.84 5.65
N LEU A 269 9.90 -19.62 6.76
CA LEU A 269 10.34 -18.28 7.14
C LEU A 269 11.26 -17.66 6.07
N GLU A 270 12.10 -18.47 5.44
CA GLU A 270 13.01 -18.00 4.39
C GLU A 270 12.24 -17.52 3.15
N SER A 271 11.25 -18.31 2.68
CA SER A 271 10.39 -17.90 1.57
C SER A 271 9.57 -16.66 1.89
N TYR A 272 9.06 -16.54 3.13
CA TYR A 272 8.33 -15.36 3.61
C TYR A 272 9.21 -14.10 3.55
N ILE A 273 10.44 -14.18 4.10
CA ILE A 273 11.38 -13.05 4.10
C ILE A 273 11.75 -12.66 2.66
N LYS A 274 11.96 -13.64 1.78
CA LYS A 274 12.24 -13.39 0.37
C LYS A 274 11.09 -12.66 -0.32
N ASP A 275 9.86 -13.17 -0.19
CA ASP A 275 8.66 -12.58 -0.78
C ASP A 275 8.41 -11.16 -0.24
N TYR A 276 8.59 -10.97 1.08
CA TYR A 276 8.51 -9.65 1.71
C TYR A 276 9.54 -8.66 1.13
N ASN A 277 10.79 -9.07 1.07
CA ASN A 277 11.86 -8.22 0.54
C ASN A 277 11.58 -7.83 -0.92
N GLU A 278 11.11 -8.78 -1.73
CA GLU A 278 10.78 -8.52 -3.14
C GLU A 278 9.70 -7.45 -3.28
N VAL A 279 8.62 -7.54 -2.49
CA VAL A 279 7.53 -6.53 -2.55
C VAL A 279 8.00 -5.14 -2.11
N ILE A 280 8.91 -5.06 -1.13
CA ILE A 280 9.49 -3.79 -0.71
C ILE A 280 10.45 -3.23 -1.78
N TYR A 281 11.26 -4.06 -2.42
CA TYR A 281 12.10 -3.60 -3.54
C TYR A 281 11.25 -3.05 -4.69
N ASN A 282 10.11 -3.66 -4.97
CA ASN A 282 9.22 -3.18 -6.03
C ASN A 282 8.62 -1.80 -5.71
N LEU A 283 8.44 -1.43 -4.44
CA LEU A 283 7.98 -0.08 -4.04
C LEU A 283 8.92 1.04 -4.51
N HIS A 284 10.22 0.77 -4.71
CA HIS A 284 11.14 1.79 -5.23
C HIS A 284 10.73 2.28 -6.62
N GLY A 285 10.30 1.35 -7.47
CA GLY A 285 9.78 1.69 -8.80
C GLY A 285 8.51 2.53 -8.71
N GLU A 286 7.58 2.17 -7.82
CA GLU A 286 6.34 2.92 -7.60
C GLU A 286 6.63 4.34 -7.08
N ARG A 287 7.57 4.51 -6.14
CA ARG A 287 7.99 5.85 -5.69
C ARG A 287 8.52 6.69 -6.84
N ALA A 288 9.36 6.11 -7.70
CA ALA A 288 9.90 6.78 -8.86
C ALA A 288 8.84 7.19 -9.89
N ARG A 289 7.71 6.48 -9.90
CA ARG A 289 6.53 6.77 -10.73
C ARG A 289 5.55 7.74 -10.08
N GLY A 290 5.71 8.07 -8.80
CA GLY A 290 4.90 9.09 -8.14
C GLY A 290 4.18 8.66 -6.86
N LEU A 291 4.31 7.40 -6.41
CA LEU A 291 3.68 6.92 -5.17
C LEU A 291 4.13 7.77 -3.97
N ALA A 292 3.17 8.20 -3.15
CA ALA A 292 3.40 9.10 -2.03
C ALA A 292 3.33 8.42 -0.66
N ALA A 293 2.68 7.26 -0.56
CA ALA A 293 2.58 6.47 0.66
C ALA A 293 2.32 5.00 0.37
N ALA A 294 2.71 4.11 1.29
CA ALA A 294 2.43 2.68 1.20
C ALA A 294 2.21 2.07 2.60
N ILE A 295 1.12 1.31 2.77
CA ILE A 295 0.71 0.69 4.03
C ILE A 295 0.68 -0.82 3.86
N TYR A 296 1.62 -1.52 4.50
CA TYR A 296 1.71 -2.99 4.44
C TYR A 296 0.67 -3.66 5.35
N THR A 297 0.02 -4.68 4.86
CA THR A 297 -0.93 -5.50 5.62
C THR A 297 -0.22 -6.76 6.17
N GLN A 298 0.07 -6.92 7.50
CA GLN A 298 -0.32 -5.95 8.54
C GLN A 298 0.63 -6.03 9.75
N THR A 299 0.32 -5.30 10.84
CA THR A 299 1.15 -5.26 12.07
C THR A 299 1.24 -6.62 12.73
N SER A 300 0.11 -7.23 13.04
CA SER A 300 0.03 -8.54 13.71
C SER A 300 -1.01 -9.44 13.06
N ASP A 301 -0.87 -10.74 13.23
CA ASP A 301 -1.92 -11.69 12.84
C ASP A 301 -3.24 -11.37 13.54
N VAL A 302 -4.35 -11.58 12.83
CA VAL A 302 -5.70 -11.35 13.33
C VAL A 302 -6.56 -12.58 13.06
N GLU A 303 -7.03 -13.25 14.10
CA GLU A 303 -7.80 -14.50 13.98
C GLU A 303 -7.06 -15.54 13.10
N ILE A 304 -7.69 -15.99 12.01
CA ILE A 304 -7.10 -16.95 11.07
C ILE A 304 -6.30 -16.28 9.94
N GLU A 305 -6.18 -14.97 9.94
CA GLU A 305 -5.38 -14.19 9.01
C GLU A 305 -3.95 -14.08 9.53
N VAL A 306 -3.01 -14.81 8.89
CA VAL A 306 -1.62 -14.96 9.36
C VAL A 306 -0.62 -14.14 8.58
N ASN A 307 -1.00 -12.95 8.15
CA ASN A 307 -0.20 -12.03 7.35
C ASN A 307 0.41 -10.86 8.15
N GLY A 308 0.32 -10.91 9.48
CA GLY A 308 1.00 -9.97 10.35
C GLY A 308 2.52 -10.12 10.31
N ILE A 309 3.24 -9.02 10.54
CA ILE A 309 4.68 -9.03 10.82
C ILE A 309 4.95 -9.69 12.18
N LEU A 310 4.04 -9.48 13.12
CA LEU A 310 4.02 -10.13 14.43
C LEU A 310 3.01 -11.28 14.43
N THR A 311 3.33 -12.37 15.13
CA THR A 311 2.32 -13.38 15.44
C THR A 311 1.21 -12.80 16.31
N TYR A 312 0.03 -13.45 16.31
CA TYR A 312 -1.14 -13.05 17.08
C TYR A 312 -0.83 -12.76 18.57
N ASP A 313 0.03 -13.57 19.18
CA ASP A 313 0.44 -13.46 20.58
C ASP A 313 1.69 -12.57 20.81
N ARG A 314 2.20 -11.92 19.75
CA ARG A 314 3.40 -11.05 19.75
C ARG A 314 4.70 -11.74 20.16
N LYS A 315 4.73 -13.06 20.26
CA LYS A 315 5.95 -13.78 20.69
C LYS A 315 6.98 -13.94 19.58
N VAL A 316 6.54 -13.88 18.32
CA VAL A 316 7.44 -14.01 17.17
C VAL A 316 7.34 -12.78 16.26
N ILE A 317 8.48 -12.18 15.98
CA ILE A 317 8.66 -11.19 14.92
C ILE A 317 9.10 -11.96 13.68
N LYS A 318 8.27 -12.00 12.64
CA LYS A 318 8.52 -12.81 11.44
C LYS A 318 9.60 -12.23 10.52
N LEU A 319 10.06 -11.01 10.76
CA LEU A 319 11.08 -10.33 9.97
C LEU A 319 12.37 -10.10 10.78
N PRO A 320 13.56 -10.30 10.19
CA PRO A 320 14.84 -9.98 10.83
C PRO A 320 15.03 -8.47 10.90
N ILE A 321 14.84 -7.87 12.09
CA ILE A 321 14.75 -6.42 12.31
C ILE A 321 15.85 -5.63 11.56
N LYS A 322 17.13 -5.94 11.83
CA LYS A 322 18.25 -5.17 11.28
C LYS A 322 18.34 -5.24 9.75
N ALA A 323 18.14 -6.41 9.17
CA ALA A 323 18.20 -6.60 7.72
C ALA A 323 17.00 -5.90 7.05
N THR A 324 15.81 -6.07 7.62
CA THR A 324 14.58 -5.42 7.12
C THR A 324 14.67 -3.91 7.19
N LYS A 325 15.16 -3.35 8.33
CA LYS A 325 15.37 -1.90 8.45
C LYS A 325 16.30 -1.36 7.36
N THR A 326 17.37 -2.08 7.03
CA THR A 326 18.30 -1.67 5.98
C THR A 326 17.61 -1.55 4.61
N ILE A 327 16.64 -2.41 4.34
CA ILE A 327 15.85 -2.37 3.09
C ILE A 327 14.86 -1.21 3.15
N HIS A 328 14.16 -1.03 4.26
CA HIS A 328 13.19 0.05 4.46
C HIS A 328 13.83 1.44 4.41
N ASP A 329 15.01 1.61 5.01
CA ASP A 329 15.72 2.89 5.01
C ASP A 329 16.01 3.39 3.58
N LYS A 330 16.20 2.48 2.63
CA LYS A 330 16.39 2.84 1.22
C LYS A 330 15.15 3.50 0.60
N LEU A 331 13.94 3.19 1.10
CA LEU A 331 12.71 3.85 0.63
C LEU A 331 12.68 5.35 0.96
N PHE A 332 13.46 5.82 1.91
CA PHE A 332 13.52 7.24 2.28
C PHE A 332 14.63 8.01 1.58
N ASN A 333 15.49 7.32 0.82
CA ASN A 333 16.53 7.96 0.03
C ASN A 333 15.94 8.75 -1.15
N ASP A 334 16.72 9.68 -1.67
CA ASP A 334 16.41 10.38 -2.91
C ASP A 334 16.23 9.39 -4.08
N TYR A 335 15.24 9.65 -4.90
CA TYR A 335 14.94 8.87 -6.09
C TYR A 335 14.92 9.74 -7.35
N GLN A 336 15.14 9.13 -8.49
CA GLN A 336 14.95 9.76 -9.79
C GLN A 336 13.55 9.43 -10.32
N LYS A 337 12.97 10.35 -11.09
CA LYS A 337 11.71 10.09 -11.79
C LYS A 337 11.86 8.91 -12.73
N ALA A 338 10.89 8.01 -12.74
CA ALA A 338 10.87 6.88 -13.67
C ALA A 338 10.75 7.39 -15.12
N GLU A 339 11.58 6.82 -16.00
CA GLU A 339 11.52 7.05 -17.44
C GLU A 339 11.20 5.72 -18.13
N PHE A 340 10.09 5.68 -18.85
CA PHE A 340 9.74 4.49 -19.63
C PHE A 340 10.69 4.34 -20.80
N ILE A 341 11.34 3.19 -20.89
CA ILE A 341 12.06 2.75 -22.09
C ILE A 341 11.06 2.47 -23.19
N PHE A 342 9.94 1.84 -22.82
CA PHE A 342 8.74 1.70 -23.63
C PHE A 342 7.53 1.40 -22.73
N GLN A 343 6.37 1.77 -23.22
CA GLN A 343 5.06 1.41 -22.65
C GLN A 343 4.15 1.06 -23.83
N ASP A 344 3.70 -0.18 -23.89
CA ASP A 344 3.00 -0.67 -25.08
C ASP A 344 1.51 -0.38 -25.07
N SER A 345 0.87 -0.30 -23.90
CA SER A 345 -0.49 0.22 -23.82
C SER A 345 -0.76 0.96 -22.50
N GLU A 346 -1.79 1.76 -22.50
CA GLU A 346 -2.47 2.21 -21.28
C GLU A 346 -3.81 1.48 -21.23
N ILE A 347 -4.19 0.97 -20.06
CA ILE A 347 -5.47 0.26 -19.85
C ILE A 347 -6.66 1.02 -20.46
N ASN A 348 -6.58 2.35 -20.54
CA ASN A 348 -7.62 3.22 -21.07
C ASN A 348 -7.70 3.29 -22.61
N LYS A 349 -6.81 2.62 -23.33
CA LYS A 349 -6.83 2.57 -24.81
C LYS A 349 -7.19 1.19 -25.34
N MET A 350 -8.11 0.48 -24.68
CA MET A 350 -8.58 -0.83 -25.08
C MET A 350 -9.49 -0.78 -26.32
N SER A 351 -8.91 -0.61 -27.50
CA SER A 351 -9.66 -0.81 -28.74
C SER A 351 -8.81 -1.14 -29.95
N LYS A 352 -8.11 -2.28 -29.94
CA LYS A 352 -7.64 -2.87 -31.21
C LYS A 352 -7.57 -4.40 -31.10
N LYS A 353 -8.12 -5.09 -32.10
CA LYS A 353 -8.16 -6.55 -32.24
C LYS A 353 -6.78 -7.15 -32.48
N ILE A 354 -6.41 -8.18 -31.70
CA ILE A 354 -5.17 -8.93 -31.79
C ILE A 354 -5.44 -10.37 -32.20
N THR A 355 -4.58 -10.92 -33.03
CA THR A 355 -4.63 -12.30 -33.52
C THR A 355 -3.54 -13.17 -32.90
N TYR A 356 -3.91 -14.36 -32.48
CA TYR A 356 -3.02 -15.37 -31.87
C TYR A 356 -2.15 -16.14 -32.84
N GLN A 357 -1.01 -16.63 -32.35
CA GLN A 357 -0.29 -17.74 -32.91
C GLN A 357 -0.05 -18.79 -31.83
N GLU A 358 -0.51 -20.01 -32.05
CA GLU A 358 -0.28 -21.16 -31.17
C GLU A 358 1.14 -21.69 -31.36
N LEU A 359 1.84 -22.00 -30.27
CA LEU A 359 3.14 -22.66 -30.29
C LEU A 359 3.04 -24.04 -29.64
N PRO A 360 3.79 -25.04 -30.12
CA PRO A 360 3.76 -26.40 -29.57
C PRO A 360 4.31 -26.47 -28.15
N LEU A 361 3.72 -27.30 -27.30
CA LEU A 361 4.00 -27.50 -25.86
C LEU A 361 5.46 -27.86 -25.50
N ASN A 362 6.33 -28.23 -26.44
CA ASN A 362 7.72 -28.69 -26.21
C ASN A 362 8.76 -27.77 -26.84
N TRP A 363 8.53 -26.48 -26.82
CA TRP A 363 9.39 -25.54 -27.51
C TRP A 363 10.45 -24.91 -26.62
N GLU A 364 11.72 -25.18 -26.89
CA GLU A 364 12.83 -24.47 -26.28
C GLU A 364 13.04 -23.10 -26.94
N LEU A 365 13.03 -22.06 -26.14
CA LEU A 365 13.26 -20.68 -26.54
C LEU A 365 14.66 -20.52 -27.15
N LYS A 366 14.77 -20.57 -28.50
CA LYS A 366 15.99 -20.21 -29.23
C LYS A 366 15.83 -18.82 -29.84
N PRO A 367 16.67 -17.84 -29.47
CA PRO A 367 16.51 -16.43 -29.88
C PRO A 367 16.34 -16.21 -31.40
N LYS A 368 16.92 -17.09 -32.22
CA LYS A 368 16.81 -16.98 -33.68
C LYS A 368 15.42 -17.24 -34.26
N LYS A 369 14.54 -17.97 -33.57
CA LYS A 369 13.19 -18.28 -34.05
C LYS A 369 12.17 -17.15 -33.74
N PHE A 370 12.42 -16.32 -32.76
CA PHE A 370 11.56 -15.18 -32.44
C PHE A 370 11.55 -14.12 -33.56
N LYS A 371 12.61 -13.96 -34.32
CA LYS A 371 12.64 -13.01 -35.45
C LYS A 371 11.63 -13.31 -36.57
N GLN A 372 11.05 -14.51 -36.60
CA GLN A 372 10.06 -14.90 -37.61
C GLN A 372 8.61 -14.75 -37.13
N LEU A 373 8.38 -14.51 -35.86
CA LEU A 373 7.03 -14.25 -35.33
C LEU A 373 6.70 -12.78 -35.57
N LYS A 374 5.75 -12.50 -36.46
CA LYS A 374 5.16 -11.17 -36.59
C LYS A 374 4.29 -10.96 -35.35
N LEU A 375 4.88 -10.42 -34.31
CA LEU A 375 4.16 -10.03 -33.10
C LEU A 375 3.34 -8.80 -33.40
N LYS A 376 2.05 -8.90 -33.14
CA LYS A 376 1.09 -7.82 -33.33
C LYS A 376 0.82 -7.16 -31.99
N GLU A 377 0.36 -5.95 -32.10
CA GLU A 377 0.10 -4.95 -31.05
C GLU A 377 -0.43 -5.47 -29.71
N PHE A 378 0.04 -4.88 -28.61
CA PHE A 378 -0.41 -5.11 -27.24
C PHE A 378 -1.77 -4.44 -26.96
N PRO A 379 -2.57 -4.95 -26.00
CA PRO A 379 -2.32 -6.10 -25.13
C PRO A 379 -2.51 -7.47 -25.80
N VAL A 380 -1.75 -8.47 -25.35
CA VAL A 380 -1.84 -9.84 -25.85
C VAL A 380 -2.92 -10.60 -25.10
N PRO A 381 -3.92 -11.19 -25.80
CA PRO A 381 -4.96 -11.94 -25.10
C PRO A 381 -4.43 -13.24 -24.49
N LEU A 382 -4.90 -13.56 -23.26
CA LEU A 382 -4.66 -14.80 -22.56
C LEU A 382 -5.90 -15.69 -22.67
N LYS A 383 -5.70 -17.01 -22.91
CA LYS A 383 -6.78 -18.00 -22.88
C LYS A 383 -6.38 -19.19 -22.04
N ILE A 384 -7.31 -19.68 -21.23
CA ILE A 384 -7.13 -20.91 -20.45
C ILE A 384 -6.67 -22.04 -21.37
N GLY A 385 -5.59 -22.72 -20.96
CA GLY A 385 -5.01 -23.85 -21.68
C GLY A 385 -4.20 -23.51 -22.94
N LYS A 386 -3.89 -22.22 -23.18
CA LYS A 386 -3.03 -21.78 -24.29
C LYS A 386 -1.87 -20.94 -23.78
N ALA A 387 -0.66 -21.25 -24.21
CA ALA A 387 0.51 -20.42 -23.95
C ALA A 387 0.46 -19.11 -24.77
N ALA A 388 0.89 -18.01 -24.16
CA ALA A 388 1.04 -16.73 -24.81
C ALA A 388 2.52 -16.33 -24.86
N PHE A 389 2.93 -15.67 -25.95
CA PHE A 389 4.31 -15.24 -26.17
C PHE A 389 4.35 -13.79 -26.62
N SER A 390 5.39 -13.10 -26.17
CA SER A 390 5.70 -11.77 -26.63
C SER A 390 7.19 -11.58 -26.81
N PHE A 391 7.57 -10.72 -27.73
CA PHE A 391 8.96 -10.34 -27.99
C PHE A 391 9.01 -8.87 -28.40
N LYS A 392 9.93 -8.11 -27.81
CA LYS A 392 10.15 -6.71 -28.19
C LYS A 392 11.64 -6.37 -28.23
N GLU A 393 12.06 -5.70 -29.28
CA GLU A 393 13.37 -5.04 -29.34
C GLU A 393 13.25 -3.61 -28.81
N PHE A 394 14.26 -3.17 -28.06
CA PHE A 394 14.39 -1.82 -27.55
C PHE A 394 15.85 -1.37 -27.56
N ARG A 395 16.09 -0.07 -27.52
CA ARG A 395 17.42 0.51 -27.57
C ARG A 395 17.74 1.26 -26.31
N LEU A 396 18.94 1.04 -25.76
CA LEU A 396 19.48 1.79 -24.64
C LEU A 396 20.71 2.57 -25.08
N GLU A 397 20.75 3.85 -24.75
CA GLU A 397 21.95 4.67 -24.97
C GLU A 397 23.02 4.43 -23.91
N ARG A 398 22.59 4.03 -22.72
CA ARG A 398 23.44 3.62 -21.58
C ARG A 398 22.74 2.53 -20.79
N ILE A 399 23.52 1.73 -20.05
CA ILE A 399 22.96 0.80 -19.08
C ILE A 399 22.37 1.63 -17.93
N PRO A 400 21.09 1.44 -17.54
CA PRO A 400 20.48 2.17 -16.44
C PRO A 400 21.06 1.72 -15.10
N LYS A 401 20.80 2.50 -14.05
CA LYS A 401 21.15 2.09 -12.66
C LYS A 401 20.12 1.16 -12.07
N HIS A 402 18.86 1.35 -12.42
CA HIS A 402 17.73 0.55 -11.98
C HIS A 402 16.83 0.23 -13.16
N LEU A 403 16.24 -0.96 -13.14
CA LEU A 403 15.33 -1.44 -14.16
C LEU A 403 14.12 -2.07 -13.50
N SER A 404 12.92 -1.68 -13.94
CA SER A 404 11.67 -2.28 -13.50
C SER A 404 10.74 -2.58 -14.66
N LEU A 405 9.95 -3.62 -14.47
CA LEU A 405 8.91 -4.07 -15.39
C LEU A 405 7.55 -3.79 -14.75
N LYS A 406 6.71 -3.05 -15.42
CA LYS A 406 5.29 -2.93 -15.16
C LYS A 406 4.58 -4.05 -15.90
N PHE A 407 3.85 -4.91 -15.19
CA PHE A 407 3.26 -6.12 -15.75
C PHE A 407 1.77 -6.25 -15.40
N TYR A 408 0.99 -6.68 -16.36
CA TYR A 408 -0.43 -7.05 -16.19
C TYR A 408 -0.69 -8.39 -16.88
N GLY A 409 -1.26 -9.37 -16.16
CA GLY A 409 -1.59 -10.69 -16.69
C GLY A 409 -1.70 -11.76 -15.60
N ASN A 410 -1.94 -12.99 -16.02
CA ASN A 410 -2.01 -14.15 -15.12
C ASN A 410 -1.42 -15.40 -15.78
N GLY A 411 -0.81 -16.27 -14.99
CA GLY A 411 -0.20 -17.52 -15.43
C GLY A 411 1.22 -17.73 -14.92
N ASP A 412 1.85 -18.81 -15.40
CA ASP A 412 3.27 -19.08 -15.16
C ASP A 412 4.08 -18.21 -16.13
N VAL A 413 4.73 -17.18 -15.61
CA VAL A 413 5.42 -16.17 -16.45
C VAL A 413 6.91 -16.41 -16.41
N THR A 414 7.51 -16.63 -17.59
CA THR A 414 8.96 -16.67 -17.78
C THR A 414 9.38 -15.48 -18.64
N ILE A 415 10.38 -14.72 -18.18
CA ILE A 415 10.89 -13.54 -18.87
C ILE A 415 12.36 -13.74 -19.19
N TYR A 416 12.73 -13.34 -20.41
CA TYR A 416 14.11 -13.35 -20.90
C TYR A 416 14.50 -11.96 -21.38
N ILE A 417 15.71 -11.53 -21.03
CA ILE A 417 16.36 -10.34 -21.61
C ILE A 417 17.61 -10.82 -22.36
N ASN A 418 17.71 -10.47 -23.63
CA ASN A 418 18.81 -10.90 -24.51
C ASN A 418 19.04 -12.41 -24.50
N GLY A 419 17.94 -13.18 -24.31
CA GLY A 419 17.98 -14.65 -24.25
C GLY A 419 18.39 -15.24 -22.90
N GLN A 420 18.66 -14.41 -21.89
CA GLN A 420 18.93 -14.87 -20.52
C GLN A 420 17.66 -14.79 -19.68
N LYS A 421 17.33 -15.86 -18.95
CA LYS A 421 16.14 -15.93 -18.09
C LYS A 421 16.32 -15.02 -16.87
N VAL A 422 15.40 -14.06 -16.68
CA VAL A 422 15.44 -13.08 -15.60
C VAL A 422 14.27 -13.24 -14.62
N LEU A 423 13.20 -13.91 -15.04
CA LEU A 423 12.06 -14.20 -14.17
C LEU A 423 11.45 -15.55 -14.57
N ASP A 424 10.98 -16.30 -13.55
CA ASP A 424 10.24 -17.53 -13.75
C ASP A 424 9.37 -17.74 -12.52
N LYS A 425 8.13 -17.28 -12.56
CA LYS A 425 7.18 -17.41 -11.46
C LYS A 425 5.73 -17.24 -11.90
N TYR A 426 4.82 -17.79 -11.09
CA TYR A 426 3.40 -17.51 -11.24
C TYR A 426 3.08 -16.07 -10.87
N LEU A 427 2.41 -15.34 -11.78
CA LEU A 427 1.92 -13.97 -11.59
C LEU A 427 0.41 -13.94 -11.77
N ARG A 428 -0.27 -13.11 -11.00
CA ARG A 428 -1.70 -12.84 -11.15
C ARG A 428 -2.02 -11.42 -10.75
N THR A 429 -2.21 -10.57 -11.73
CA THR A 429 -2.73 -9.22 -11.55
C THR A 429 -4.26 -9.24 -11.75
N LYS A 430 -5.00 -8.54 -10.92
CA LYS A 430 -6.47 -8.55 -11.02
C LYS A 430 -7.05 -7.29 -11.65
N ARG A 431 -6.54 -6.13 -11.32
CA ARG A 431 -7.13 -4.84 -11.71
C ARG A 431 -6.09 -3.83 -12.19
N HIS A 432 -4.87 -3.93 -11.66
CA HIS A 432 -3.79 -2.97 -11.88
C HIS A 432 -2.51 -3.71 -12.25
N TYR A 433 -1.54 -2.98 -12.80
CA TYR A 433 -0.23 -3.53 -13.08
C TYR A 433 0.53 -3.77 -11.78
N ASP A 434 1.26 -4.87 -11.73
CA ASP A 434 2.31 -5.10 -10.74
C ASP A 434 3.64 -4.55 -11.24
N ASP A 435 4.45 -4.02 -10.33
CA ASP A 435 5.83 -3.63 -10.62
C ASP A 435 6.80 -4.71 -10.17
N ILE A 436 7.73 -5.06 -11.06
CA ILE A 436 8.73 -6.11 -10.83
C ILE A 436 10.11 -5.49 -11.01
N ASN A 437 10.90 -5.47 -9.94
CA ASN A 437 12.28 -4.99 -10.00
C ASN A 437 13.17 -6.01 -10.74
N LEU A 438 13.83 -5.56 -11.79
CA LEU A 438 14.78 -6.33 -12.57
C LEU A 438 16.21 -5.81 -12.45
N SER A 439 16.51 -4.97 -11.47
CA SER A 439 17.83 -4.34 -11.33
C SER A 439 18.97 -5.34 -11.08
N ASP A 440 18.68 -6.50 -10.51
CA ASP A 440 19.66 -7.57 -10.32
C ASP A 440 20.11 -8.22 -11.66
N TYR A 441 19.40 -7.94 -12.74
CA TYR A 441 19.66 -8.50 -14.07
C TYR A 441 20.22 -7.47 -15.07
N LEU A 442 20.70 -6.32 -14.60
CA LEU A 442 21.31 -5.29 -15.46
C LEU A 442 22.50 -5.81 -16.29
N TYR A 443 23.19 -6.84 -15.81
CA TYR A 443 24.26 -7.51 -16.53
C TYR A 443 23.82 -8.19 -17.84
N THR A 444 22.51 -8.41 -18.01
CA THR A 444 21.95 -8.96 -19.26
C THR A 444 21.79 -7.91 -20.36
N LEU A 445 21.89 -6.62 -20.01
CA LEU A 445 21.67 -5.51 -20.92
C LEU A 445 22.94 -5.10 -21.66
N ASN A 446 22.75 -4.63 -22.91
CA ASN A 446 23.80 -4.04 -23.74
C ASN A 446 23.52 -2.55 -23.98
N LYS A 447 24.59 -1.75 -24.15
CA LYS A 447 24.45 -0.46 -24.82
C LYS A 447 24.10 -0.73 -26.29
N GLY A 448 23.02 -0.14 -26.78
CA GLY A 448 22.49 -0.40 -28.12
C GLY A 448 21.22 -1.25 -28.08
N ILE A 449 21.11 -2.21 -29.01
CA ILE A 449 19.90 -3.02 -29.18
C ILE A 449 19.85 -4.14 -28.15
N ASN A 450 18.70 -4.23 -27.48
CA ASN A 450 18.33 -5.28 -26.56
C ASN A 450 17.00 -5.89 -26.97
N ASN A 451 16.69 -7.05 -26.42
CA ASN A 451 15.37 -7.65 -26.56
C ASN A 451 14.85 -8.18 -25.22
N ILE A 452 13.53 -8.14 -25.06
CA ILE A 452 12.81 -8.78 -23.97
C ILE A 452 11.78 -9.73 -24.56
N SER A 453 11.66 -10.92 -24.00
CA SER A 453 10.63 -11.87 -24.38
C SER A 453 9.95 -12.49 -23.19
N PHE A 454 8.66 -12.79 -23.38
CA PHE A 454 7.78 -13.38 -22.39
C PHE A 454 7.24 -14.70 -22.89
N GLN A 455 7.17 -15.65 -22.00
CA GLN A 455 6.36 -16.86 -22.14
C GLN A 455 5.40 -16.89 -20.98
N ILE A 456 4.13 -17.09 -21.25
CA ILE A 456 3.07 -17.21 -20.23
C ILE A 456 2.37 -18.52 -20.48
N ASP A 457 2.54 -19.45 -19.54
CA ASP A 457 1.90 -20.74 -19.56
C ASP A 457 0.75 -20.79 -18.54
N ASN A 458 -0.16 -21.71 -18.69
CA ASN A 458 -1.25 -22.02 -17.75
C ASN A 458 -2.01 -20.77 -17.24
N PRO A 459 -2.48 -19.85 -18.12
CA PRO A 459 -3.31 -18.77 -17.65
C PRO A 459 -4.57 -19.33 -16.96
N THR A 460 -4.90 -18.79 -15.78
CA THR A 460 -6.00 -19.30 -14.93
C THR A 460 -7.35 -18.70 -15.27
N GLU A 461 -7.36 -17.64 -16.06
CA GLU A 461 -8.57 -16.97 -16.54
C GLU A 461 -8.30 -16.36 -17.93
N ASP A 462 -9.34 -16.29 -18.74
CA ASP A 462 -9.29 -15.56 -20.00
C ASP A 462 -9.10 -14.07 -19.71
N GLY A 463 -8.24 -13.42 -20.47
CA GLY A 463 -7.93 -12.01 -20.21
C GLY A 463 -6.95 -11.45 -21.22
N GLN A 464 -6.12 -10.56 -20.72
CA GLN A 464 -5.09 -9.89 -21.50
C GLN A 464 -3.78 -9.85 -20.73
N PHE A 465 -2.71 -9.72 -21.45
CA PHE A 465 -1.35 -9.53 -20.94
C PHE A 465 -0.77 -8.27 -21.56
N ASP A 466 -0.17 -7.45 -20.72
CA ASP A 466 0.47 -6.20 -21.11
C ASP A 466 1.68 -5.89 -20.23
N TYR A 467 2.61 -5.10 -20.71
CA TYR A 467 3.80 -4.72 -19.94
C TYR A 467 4.45 -3.43 -20.44
N GLY A 468 5.23 -2.81 -19.56
CA GLY A 468 6.11 -1.70 -19.88
C GLY A 468 7.43 -1.84 -19.12
N LEU A 469 8.52 -1.40 -19.73
CA LEU A 469 9.85 -1.41 -19.13
C LEU A 469 10.28 0.02 -18.84
N TYR A 470 10.78 0.28 -17.63
CA TYR A 470 11.19 1.61 -17.22
C TYR A 470 12.44 1.60 -16.34
N THR A 471 13.11 2.77 -16.24
CA THR A 471 14.29 3.02 -15.40
C THR A 471 14.01 4.13 -14.40
N TYR A 472 14.78 4.16 -13.33
CA TYR A 472 14.73 5.24 -12.34
C TYR A 472 16.06 5.43 -11.62
#